data_286afa11705149c5cc4e6b9ea730ec5e
#
_entry.id   286afa11705149c5cc4e6b9ea730ec5e
#
_cell.length_a   1.000
_cell.length_b   1.000
_cell.length_c   1.000
_cell.angle_alpha   90.00
_cell.angle_beta   90.00
_cell.angle_gamma   90.00
#
_symmetry.space_group_name_H-M   'P 1'
#
loop_
_entity.id
_entity.type
_entity.pdbx_description
1 polymer ?
#
loop_
_entity_poly.entity_id
_entity_poly.type
_entity_poly.pdbx_seq_one_letter_code
_entity_poly.pdbx_strand_id
1 'polypeptide(L)'
;AAYKKGVWDQILLRTSESFQAFPVLILAMGTIAAIGSSISNIIFVIAIVNVPVYIKLTRSSVVPILEKDFIHAARCAGKSDFKILFKHILPNVSPVVISQFSVNCAWAIQILAALSFVGLGVKLPIPEWGAMVRGGSDYILYGQWWVSIFPGIAILLTVLTLNHVADVIGEN
;
A
#
# COMPACT_ATOMS: atom_id res chain seq x y z
N ALA A 1 -1.22 -19.62 0.53
CA ALA A 1 -2.55 -19.72 1.14
C ALA A 1 -3.61 -19.93 0.05
N ALA A 2 -3.91 -18.98 -0.81
CA ALA A 2 -4.93 -19.05 -1.88
C ALA A 2 -4.84 -20.31 -2.78
N TYR A 3 -3.65 -20.76 -3.10
CA TYR A 3 -3.41 -21.93 -3.94
C TYR A 3 -3.93 -23.25 -3.32
N LYS A 4 -3.79 -23.44 -2.01
CA LYS A 4 -4.17 -24.69 -1.32
C LYS A 4 -5.55 -24.63 -0.66
N LYS A 5 -6.24 -23.48 -0.68
CA LYS A 5 -7.61 -23.29 -0.12
C LYS A 5 -7.79 -24.00 1.23
N GLY A 6 -7.05 -23.64 2.26
CA GLY A 6 -7.09 -24.33 3.55
C GLY A 6 -7.29 -23.38 4.74
N VAL A 7 -7.09 -23.89 5.95
CA VAL A 7 -7.19 -23.13 7.21
C VAL A 7 -6.31 -21.88 7.19
N TRP A 8 -5.12 -21.96 6.61
CA TRP A 8 -4.21 -20.81 6.47
C TRP A 8 -4.76 -19.69 5.59
N ASP A 9 -5.54 -20.00 4.55
CA ASP A 9 -6.22 -19.01 3.71
C ASP A 9 -7.27 -18.26 4.54
N GLN A 10 -8.06 -18.99 5.34
CA GLN A 10 -9.07 -18.39 6.21
C GLN A 10 -8.45 -17.53 7.32
N ILE A 11 -7.39 -18.01 7.98
CA ILE A 11 -6.69 -17.26 9.03
C ILE A 11 -6.16 -15.94 8.46
N LEU A 12 -5.46 -15.98 7.32
CA LEU A 12 -4.92 -14.76 6.70
C LEU A 12 -6.00 -13.77 6.31
N LEU A 13 -7.13 -14.26 5.78
CA LEU A 13 -8.26 -13.40 5.44
C LEU A 13 -8.89 -12.76 6.69
N ARG A 14 -9.21 -13.56 7.71
CA ARG A 14 -9.81 -13.05 8.95
C ARG A 14 -8.91 -12.06 9.67
N THR A 15 -7.60 -12.34 9.74
CA THR A 15 -6.63 -11.39 10.29
C THR A 15 -6.61 -10.10 9.48
N SER A 16 -6.60 -10.20 8.14
CA SER A 16 -6.64 -9.02 7.25
C SER A 16 -7.93 -8.21 7.44
N GLU A 17 -9.08 -8.86 7.58
CA GLU A 17 -10.35 -8.21 7.84
C GLU A 17 -10.36 -7.48 9.19
N SER A 18 -9.80 -8.11 10.23
CA SER A 18 -9.68 -7.49 11.56
C SER A 18 -8.81 -6.24 11.54
N PHE A 19 -7.69 -6.26 10.81
CA PHE A 19 -6.86 -5.06 10.64
C PHE A 19 -7.59 -3.94 9.88
N GLN A 20 -8.35 -4.27 8.85
CA GLN A 20 -9.10 -3.30 8.06
C GLN A 20 -10.36 -2.76 8.75
N ALA A 21 -10.81 -3.38 9.84
CA ALA A 21 -11.91 -2.86 10.66
C ALA A 21 -11.51 -1.56 11.40
N PHE A 22 -10.22 -1.35 11.62
CA PHE A 22 -9.72 -0.09 12.20
C PHE A 22 -9.48 0.95 11.11
N PRO A 23 -9.87 2.22 11.37
CA PRO A 23 -9.46 3.32 10.49
C PRO A 23 -7.93 3.38 10.41
N VAL A 24 -7.42 3.25 9.20
CA VAL A 24 -5.97 3.11 8.92
C VAL A 24 -5.14 4.21 9.56
N LEU A 25 -5.61 5.47 9.47
CA LEU A 25 -4.90 6.62 10.04
C LEU A 25 -4.81 6.50 11.57
N ILE A 26 -5.89 6.08 12.24
CA ILE A 26 -5.91 5.90 13.70
C ILE A 26 -4.96 4.78 14.12
N LEU A 27 -4.95 3.67 13.38
CA LEU A 27 -4.04 2.56 13.65
C LEU A 27 -2.57 2.99 13.48
N ALA A 28 -2.26 3.72 12.41
CA ALA A 28 -0.93 4.27 12.16
C ALA A 28 -0.51 5.26 13.26
N MET A 29 -1.40 6.20 13.63
CA MET A 29 -1.14 7.17 14.69
C MET A 29 -0.88 6.50 16.03
N GLY A 30 -1.73 5.55 16.44
CA GLY A 30 -1.56 4.82 17.70
C GLY A 30 -0.26 4.01 17.75
N THR A 31 0.08 3.36 16.64
CA THR A 31 1.33 2.58 16.56
C THR A 31 2.56 3.49 16.62
N ILE A 32 2.58 4.60 15.84
CA ILE A 32 3.71 5.55 15.86
C ILE A 32 3.84 6.23 17.22
N ALA A 33 2.73 6.55 17.88
CA ALA A 33 2.77 7.11 19.24
C ALA A 33 3.41 6.15 20.26
N ALA A 34 3.21 4.83 20.07
CA ALA A 34 3.77 3.81 20.94
C ALA A 34 5.27 3.53 20.67
N ILE A 35 5.69 3.45 19.39
CA ILE A 35 7.07 3.05 19.03
C ILE A 35 7.98 4.22 18.64
N GLY A 36 7.42 5.43 18.54
CA GLY A 36 8.13 6.66 18.18
C GLY A 36 8.10 6.96 16.68
N SER A 37 8.27 8.25 16.33
CA SER A 37 8.19 8.82 14.98
C SER A 37 9.54 8.86 14.25
N SER A 38 10.35 7.80 14.32
CA SER A 38 11.53 7.67 13.45
C SER A 38 11.10 7.32 12.02
N ILE A 39 11.90 7.69 11.01
CA ILE A 39 11.61 7.34 9.60
C ILE A 39 11.41 5.82 9.45
N SER A 40 12.29 5.02 10.05
CA SER A 40 12.20 3.55 10.00
C SER A 40 10.89 3.03 10.58
N ASN A 41 10.45 3.59 11.71
CA ASN A 41 9.19 3.20 12.35
C ASN A 41 7.98 3.58 11.48
N ILE A 42 7.99 4.76 10.89
CA ILE A 42 6.93 5.22 9.99
C ILE A 42 6.83 4.31 8.76
N ILE A 43 7.97 4.00 8.10
CA ILE A 43 8.01 3.06 6.98
C ILE A 43 7.46 1.70 7.40
N PHE A 44 7.88 1.17 8.54
CA PHE A 44 7.42 -0.11 9.05
C PHE A 44 5.91 -0.13 9.30
N VAL A 45 5.37 0.90 9.92
CA VAL A 45 3.92 1.02 10.18
C VAL A 45 3.13 1.09 8.88
N ILE A 46 3.55 1.95 7.94
CA ILE A 46 2.89 2.07 6.63
C ILE A 46 2.95 0.74 5.87
N ALA A 47 4.07 0.01 5.93
CA ALA A 47 4.20 -1.29 5.30
C ALA A 47 3.23 -2.31 5.90
N ILE A 48 3.18 -2.44 7.23
CA ILE A 48 2.30 -3.40 7.92
C ILE A 48 0.82 -3.13 7.62
N VAL A 49 0.42 -1.87 7.69
CA VAL A 49 -0.97 -1.46 7.44
C VAL A 49 -1.42 -1.79 6.01
N ASN A 50 -0.47 -1.86 5.05
CA ASN A 50 -0.74 -2.25 3.66
C ASN A 50 -0.79 -3.77 3.42
N VAL A 51 -0.25 -4.60 4.29
CA VAL A 51 -0.23 -6.06 4.12
C VAL A 51 -1.61 -6.64 3.80
N PRO A 52 -2.71 -6.25 4.50
CA PRO A 52 -4.05 -6.76 4.20
C PRO A 52 -4.52 -6.52 2.77
N VAL A 53 -4.14 -5.38 2.18
CA VAL A 53 -4.50 -5.03 0.79
C VAL A 53 -3.87 -6.04 -0.17
N TYR A 54 -2.57 -6.33 -0.01
CA TYR A 54 -1.86 -7.30 -0.85
C TYR A 54 -2.35 -8.73 -0.66
N ILE A 55 -2.72 -9.13 0.56
CA ILE A 55 -3.28 -10.46 0.82
C ILE A 55 -4.59 -10.63 0.04
N LYS A 56 -5.50 -9.67 0.12
CA LYS A 56 -6.79 -9.73 -0.57
C LYS A 56 -6.63 -9.65 -2.08
N LEU A 57 -5.80 -8.72 -2.58
CA LEU A 57 -5.55 -8.55 -4.00
C LEU A 57 -4.93 -9.81 -4.62
N THR A 58 -3.86 -10.32 -4.02
CA THR A 58 -3.21 -11.54 -4.53
C THR A 58 -4.17 -12.72 -4.52
N ARG A 59 -4.99 -12.86 -3.47
CA ARG A 59 -5.98 -13.92 -3.40
C ARG A 59 -7.04 -13.80 -4.50
N SER A 60 -7.62 -12.60 -4.69
CA SER A 60 -8.64 -12.37 -5.72
C SER A 60 -8.10 -12.59 -7.13
N SER A 61 -6.81 -12.33 -7.36
CA SER A 61 -6.16 -12.58 -8.65
C SER A 61 -5.80 -14.05 -8.87
N VAL A 62 -5.42 -14.77 -7.81
CA VAL A 62 -4.99 -16.19 -7.90
C VAL A 62 -6.18 -17.12 -8.10
N VAL A 63 -7.30 -16.90 -7.38
CA VAL A 63 -8.44 -17.83 -7.38
C VAL A 63 -9.01 -18.08 -8.79
N PRO A 64 -9.27 -17.07 -9.62
CA PRO A 64 -9.75 -17.29 -10.99
C PRO A 64 -8.74 -18.01 -11.89
N ILE A 65 -7.43 -17.77 -11.68
CA ILE A 65 -6.37 -18.41 -12.46
C ILE A 65 -6.33 -19.93 -12.18
N LEU A 66 -6.61 -20.35 -10.95
CA LEU A 66 -6.63 -21.77 -10.59
C LEU A 66 -7.70 -22.59 -11.32
N GLU A 67 -8.74 -21.94 -11.83
CA GLU A 67 -9.85 -22.56 -12.56
C GLU A 67 -9.61 -22.61 -14.08
N LYS A 68 -8.49 -22.08 -14.56
CA LYS A 68 -8.16 -22.06 -15.98
C LYS A 68 -7.64 -23.41 -16.46
N ASP A 69 -8.01 -23.79 -17.70
CA ASP A 69 -7.66 -25.07 -18.34
C ASP A 69 -6.16 -25.37 -18.38
N PHE A 70 -5.33 -24.34 -18.58
CA PHE A 70 -3.88 -24.55 -18.61
C PHE A 70 -3.30 -24.96 -17.24
N ILE A 71 -3.95 -24.61 -16.12
CA ILE A 71 -3.57 -25.08 -14.80
C ILE A 71 -3.98 -26.54 -14.62
N HIS A 72 -5.16 -26.92 -15.08
CA HIS A 72 -5.60 -28.31 -15.07
C HIS A 72 -4.71 -29.18 -15.93
N ALA A 73 -4.37 -28.75 -17.15
CA ALA A 73 -3.43 -29.45 -18.03
C ALA A 73 -2.03 -29.60 -17.39
N ALA A 74 -1.55 -28.55 -16.69
CA ALA A 74 -0.27 -28.62 -16.00
C ALA A 74 -0.27 -29.65 -14.86
N ARG A 75 -1.38 -29.78 -14.13
CA ARG A 75 -1.55 -30.82 -13.09
C ARG A 75 -1.60 -32.19 -13.69
N CYS A 76 -2.37 -32.42 -14.77
CA CYS A 76 -2.44 -33.68 -15.46
C CYS A 76 -1.06 -34.12 -16.04
N ALA A 77 -0.24 -33.14 -16.46
CA ALA A 77 1.13 -33.37 -16.90
C ALA A 77 2.13 -33.65 -15.74
N GLY A 78 1.64 -33.82 -14.50
CA GLY A 78 2.48 -34.17 -13.34
C GLY A 78 3.41 -33.07 -12.86
N LYS A 79 3.15 -31.77 -13.20
CA LYS A 79 3.97 -30.65 -12.69
C LYS A 79 3.75 -30.47 -11.19
N SER A 80 4.84 -30.25 -10.45
CA SER A 80 4.78 -29.96 -9.03
C SER A 80 4.07 -28.61 -8.74
N ASP A 81 3.43 -28.50 -7.57
CA ASP A 81 2.77 -27.26 -7.11
C ASP A 81 3.68 -26.03 -7.18
N PHE A 82 4.96 -26.19 -6.81
CA PHE A 82 5.96 -25.13 -6.89
C PHE A 82 6.14 -24.63 -8.34
N LYS A 83 6.24 -25.57 -9.29
CA LYS A 83 6.42 -25.26 -10.72
C LYS A 83 5.17 -24.57 -11.29
N ILE A 84 3.98 -25.00 -10.88
CA ILE A 84 2.72 -24.36 -11.25
C ILE A 84 2.66 -22.93 -10.68
N LEU A 85 3.01 -22.75 -9.41
CA LEU A 85 2.98 -21.45 -8.75
C LEU A 85 3.91 -20.44 -9.43
N PHE A 86 5.19 -20.80 -9.63
CA PHE A 86 6.19 -19.84 -10.14
C PHE A 86 6.18 -19.68 -11.66
N LYS A 87 5.78 -20.70 -12.42
CA LYS A 87 5.82 -20.66 -13.90
C LYS A 87 4.48 -20.25 -14.52
N HIS A 88 3.36 -20.50 -13.81
CA HIS A 88 2.03 -20.27 -14.38
C HIS A 88 1.20 -19.25 -13.60
N ILE A 89 1.22 -19.25 -12.26
CA ILE A 89 0.39 -18.34 -11.46
C ILE A 89 1.09 -17.00 -11.29
N LEU A 90 2.31 -16.98 -10.76
CA LEU A 90 3.04 -15.75 -10.45
C LEU A 90 3.19 -14.79 -11.64
N PRO A 91 3.54 -15.23 -12.86
CA PRO A 91 3.63 -14.33 -14.01
C PRO A 91 2.29 -13.71 -14.40
N ASN A 92 1.19 -14.43 -14.20
CA ASN A 92 -0.16 -13.93 -14.51
C ASN A 92 -0.73 -12.99 -13.44
N VAL A 93 -0.21 -13.04 -12.20
CA VAL A 93 -0.64 -12.18 -11.09
C VAL A 93 0.27 -10.96 -10.96
N SER A 94 1.53 -11.06 -11.37
CA SER A 94 2.53 -10.00 -11.17
C SER A 94 2.16 -8.64 -11.75
N PRO A 95 1.52 -8.48 -12.93
CA PRO A 95 1.14 -7.16 -13.43
C PRO A 95 0.19 -6.43 -12.47
N VAL A 96 -0.81 -7.14 -11.95
CA VAL A 96 -1.77 -6.58 -11.00
C VAL A 96 -1.10 -6.16 -9.69
N VAL A 97 -0.15 -6.96 -9.19
CA VAL A 97 0.60 -6.66 -7.96
C VAL A 97 1.53 -5.46 -8.17
N ILE A 98 2.17 -5.35 -9.34
CA ILE A 98 3.06 -4.24 -9.69
C ILE A 98 2.26 -2.93 -9.84
N SER A 99 1.11 -2.97 -10.53
CA SER A 99 0.20 -1.81 -10.63
C SER A 99 -0.24 -1.35 -9.22
N GLN A 100 -0.65 -2.28 -8.36
CA GLN A 100 -1.03 -1.97 -6.98
C GLN A 100 0.12 -1.36 -6.16
N PHE A 101 1.37 -1.72 -6.46
CA PHE A 101 2.52 -1.13 -5.79
C PHE A 101 2.62 0.39 -6.05
N SER A 102 2.39 0.84 -7.29
CA SER A 102 2.37 2.26 -7.64
C SER A 102 1.24 3.02 -6.91
N VAL A 103 0.04 2.44 -6.87
CA VAL A 103 -1.10 2.99 -6.10
C VAL A 103 -0.74 3.11 -4.62
N ASN A 104 -0.11 2.08 -4.05
CA ASN A 104 0.27 2.09 -2.64
C ASN A 104 1.40 3.07 -2.32
N CYS A 105 2.30 3.36 -3.26
CA CYS A 105 3.28 4.43 -3.10
C CYS A 105 2.59 5.81 -3.01
N ALA A 106 1.61 6.07 -3.88
CA ALA A 106 0.81 7.28 -3.83
C ALA A 106 0.06 7.42 -2.49
N TRP A 107 -0.58 6.33 -2.06
CA TRP A 107 -1.29 6.27 -0.79
C TRP A 107 -0.35 6.45 0.42
N ALA A 108 0.86 5.87 0.40
CA ALA A 108 1.84 6.00 1.47
C ALA A 108 2.29 7.46 1.65
N ILE A 109 2.47 8.21 0.55
CA ILE A 109 2.78 9.65 0.58
C ILE A 109 1.63 10.42 1.26
N GLN A 110 0.38 10.12 0.94
CA GLN A 110 -0.77 10.79 1.55
C GLN A 110 -0.88 10.50 3.05
N ILE A 111 -0.68 9.25 3.46
CA ILE A 111 -0.70 8.86 4.89
C ILE A 111 0.46 9.52 5.64
N LEU A 112 1.67 9.53 5.06
CA LEU A 112 2.81 10.22 5.66
C LEU A 112 2.52 11.71 5.85
N ALA A 113 1.99 12.37 4.82
CA ALA A 113 1.64 13.79 4.88
C ALA A 113 0.57 14.05 5.95
N ALA A 114 -0.46 13.19 6.06
CA ALA A 114 -1.48 13.30 7.09
C ALA A 114 -0.91 13.11 8.51
N LEU A 115 -0.03 12.12 8.71
CA LEU A 115 0.67 11.89 9.98
C LEU A 115 1.54 13.08 10.36
N SER A 116 2.28 13.63 9.40
CA SER A 116 3.13 14.81 9.59
C SER A 116 2.32 16.06 9.92
N PHE A 117 1.17 16.24 9.25
CA PHE A 117 0.25 17.34 9.54
C PHE A 117 -0.26 17.28 10.99
N VAL A 118 -0.58 16.11 11.51
CA VAL A 118 -1.00 15.90 12.90
C VAL A 118 0.19 15.97 13.88
N GLY A 119 1.44 15.93 13.39
CA GLY A 119 2.65 16.04 14.21
C GLY A 119 3.26 14.70 14.62
N LEU A 120 2.80 13.61 14.04
CA LEU A 120 3.33 12.26 14.24
C LEU A 120 4.23 11.79 13.08
N GLY A 121 4.51 12.67 12.12
CA GLY A 121 5.38 12.40 10.99
C GLY A 121 6.86 12.50 11.31
N VAL A 122 7.65 12.71 10.26
CA VAL A 122 9.11 12.84 10.35
C VAL A 122 9.49 14.11 11.11
N LYS A 123 10.45 13.98 12.04
CA LYS A 123 10.90 15.11 12.85
C LYS A 123 11.85 16.04 12.07
N LEU A 124 11.71 17.34 12.29
CA LEU A 124 12.67 18.33 11.82
C LEU A 124 14.09 17.97 12.32
N PRO A 125 15.15 18.24 11.56
CA PRO A 125 15.19 19.08 10.33
C PRO A 125 14.98 18.32 9.00
N ILE A 126 14.48 17.09 9.02
CA ILE A 126 14.28 16.30 7.80
C ILE A 126 13.17 16.92 6.97
N PRO A 127 13.42 17.29 5.69
CA PRO A 127 12.42 17.90 4.85
C PRO A 127 11.35 16.88 4.43
N GLU A 128 10.08 17.24 4.66
CA GLU A 128 8.92 16.41 4.31
C GLU A 128 7.73 17.33 4.00
N TRP A 129 7.04 17.07 2.92
CA TRP A 129 5.99 17.97 2.42
C TRP A 129 4.82 18.13 3.39
N GLY A 130 4.38 17.08 4.09
CA GLY A 130 3.30 17.18 5.07
C GLY A 130 3.68 18.04 6.28
N ALA A 131 4.93 17.94 6.74
CA ALA A 131 5.46 18.81 7.78
C ALA A 131 5.56 20.28 7.30
N MET A 132 5.91 20.49 6.02
CA MET A 132 5.91 21.83 5.41
C MET A 132 4.49 22.41 5.31
N VAL A 133 3.50 21.61 4.90
CA VAL A 133 2.08 22.02 4.88
C VAL A 133 1.64 22.44 6.28
N ARG A 134 1.95 21.65 7.31
CA ARG A 134 1.63 21.97 8.71
C ARG A 134 2.31 23.26 9.14
N GLY A 135 3.63 23.38 8.96
CA GLY A 135 4.37 24.60 9.34
C GLY A 135 3.89 25.84 8.58
N GLY A 136 3.42 25.65 7.33
CA GLY A 136 2.86 26.73 6.52
C GLY A 136 1.44 27.13 6.92
N SER A 137 0.68 26.26 7.59
CA SER A 137 -0.72 26.52 7.94
C SER A 137 -0.92 27.75 8.85
N ASP A 138 0.01 27.98 9.77
CA ASP A 138 -0.04 29.12 10.68
C ASP A 138 0.16 30.46 9.94
N TYR A 139 0.90 30.44 8.83
CA TYR A 139 1.18 31.62 8.01
C TYR A 139 0.00 32.04 7.11
N ILE A 140 -0.99 31.15 6.92
CA ILE A 140 -2.21 31.46 6.14
C ILE A 140 -2.95 32.64 6.76
N LEU A 141 -2.99 32.72 8.08
CA LEU A 141 -3.64 33.82 8.82
C LEU A 141 -2.96 35.17 8.57
N TYR A 142 -1.69 35.19 8.18
CA TYR A 142 -0.92 36.37 7.82
C TYR A 142 -0.91 36.65 6.32
N GLY A 143 -1.77 35.97 5.53
CA GLY A 143 -1.88 36.11 4.09
C GLY A 143 -0.81 35.35 3.29
N GLN A 144 0.09 34.61 3.93
CA GLN A 144 1.20 33.87 3.28
C GLN A 144 0.77 32.43 2.94
N TRP A 145 -0.35 32.29 2.24
CA TRP A 145 -0.95 31.00 1.88
C TRP A 145 -0.03 30.09 1.05
N TRP A 146 0.90 30.66 0.29
CA TRP A 146 1.80 29.91 -0.59
C TRP A 146 2.74 28.97 0.15
N VAL A 147 3.08 29.26 1.42
CA VAL A 147 3.98 28.42 2.23
C VAL A 147 3.39 27.02 2.45
N SER A 148 2.07 26.91 2.54
CA SER A 148 1.36 25.63 2.70
C SER A 148 0.91 25.05 1.36
N ILE A 149 0.50 25.90 0.40
CA ILE A 149 -0.09 25.44 -0.87
C ILE A 149 0.96 24.79 -1.77
N PHE A 150 2.17 25.33 -1.91
CA PHE A 150 3.19 24.74 -2.80
C PHE A 150 3.61 23.32 -2.40
N PRO A 151 3.89 23.01 -1.12
CA PRO A 151 4.12 21.62 -0.72
C PRO A 151 2.89 20.73 -0.95
N GLY A 152 1.67 21.24 -0.75
CA GLY A 152 0.44 20.53 -1.07
C GLY A 152 0.30 20.19 -2.56
N ILE A 153 0.64 21.13 -3.45
CA ILE A 153 0.67 20.89 -4.90
C ILE A 153 1.74 19.84 -5.26
N ALA A 154 2.90 19.85 -4.61
CA ALA A 154 3.93 18.83 -4.83
C ALA A 154 3.43 17.42 -4.48
N ILE A 155 2.73 17.27 -3.34
CA ILE A 155 2.07 16.01 -2.98
C ILE A 155 1.06 15.62 -4.06
N LEU A 156 0.17 16.54 -4.45
CA LEU A 156 -0.87 16.28 -5.45
C LEU A 156 -0.28 15.78 -6.78
N LEU A 157 0.71 16.49 -7.32
CA LEU A 157 1.35 16.13 -8.59
C LEU A 157 2.04 14.78 -8.52
N THR A 158 2.73 14.49 -7.40
CA THR A 158 3.41 13.21 -7.21
C THR A 158 2.39 12.05 -7.13
N VAL A 159 1.30 12.23 -6.39
CA VAL A 159 0.23 11.24 -6.27
C VAL A 159 -0.45 11.00 -7.63
N LEU A 160 -0.75 12.06 -8.38
CA LEU A 160 -1.33 11.93 -9.73
C LEU A 160 -0.41 11.18 -10.68
N THR A 161 0.89 11.48 -10.64
CA THR A 161 1.88 10.80 -11.49
C THR A 161 1.98 9.31 -11.15
N LEU A 162 2.04 8.95 -9.86
CA LEU A 162 2.09 7.56 -9.43
C LEU A 162 0.82 6.79 -9.80
N ASN A 163 -0.35 7.39 -9.68
CA ASN A 163 -1.61 6.77 -10.09
C ASN A 163 -1.65 6.57 -11.61
N HIS A 164 -1.22 7.56 -12.40
CA HIS A 164 -1.13 7.41 -13.85
C HIS A 164 -0.17 6.28 -14.27
N VAL A 165 0.97 6.16 -13.60
CA VAL A 165 1.91 5.04 -13.81
C VAL A 165 1.24 3.70 -13.49
N ALA A 166 0.44 3.64 -12.41
CA ALA A 166 -0.30 2.43 -12.05
C ALA A 166 -1.30 2.02 -13.14
N ASP A 167 -2.03 3.00 -13.71
CA ASP A 167 -3.01 2.77 -14.76
C ASP A 167 -2.34 2.21 -16.03
N VAL A 168 -1.24 2.84 -16.48
CA VAL A 168 -0.47 2.38 -17.65
C VAL A 168 0.08 0.95 -17.48
N ILE A 169 0.52 0.60 -16.26
CA ILE A 169 1.00 -0.77 -15.96
C ILE A 169 -0.17 -1.76 -15.90
N GLY A 170 -1.32 -1.32 -15.40
CA GLY A 170 -2.50 -2.17 -15.25
C GLY A 170 -3.23 -2.48 -16.57
N GLU A 171 -3.08 -1.63 -17.59
CA GLU A 171 -3.70 -1.79 -18.91
C GLU A 171 -2.92 -2.76 -19.83
N ASN A 172 -1.67 -3.09 -19.52
CA ASN A 172 -0.82 -4.04 -20.28
C ASN A 172 -0.86 -5.44 -19.64
#